data_594268db70e7c583b87f30413b293bf5
#
_entry.id   594268db70e7c583b87f30413b293bf5
#
_cell.length_a   1.000
_cell.length_b   1.000
_cell.length_c   1.000
_cell.angle_alpha   90.00
_cell.angle_beta   90.00
_cell.angle_gamma   90.00
#
_symmetry.space_group_name_H-M   'P 1'
#
loop_
_entity.id
_entity.type
_entity.pdbx_description
1 polymer ?
#
loop_
_entity_poly.entity_id
_entity_poly.type
_entity_poly.pdbx_seq_one_letter_code
_entity_poly.pdbx_strand_id
1 'polypeptide(L)'
;EQKKTIEKLKKGQVGIIVGTHRLLSKDVVYKDLGLLIIDEEQRFGVAHKEHIKEMSRAVDVLTLSATPIPRTLNMALSGIRDMSTIEEPPQDRIPVQTFVMEHDWNVLCDAMRRELQRGGQVYYLHNRIENIERTALRISKMLDGAVVDVAHGQMNEEQLSTVMERMVTGETQILVCTTIIETGIDIPNVNTLIIEDADRMGLAQLHQLRGRVGRSNRRASAYLTFRRGRELSEIAEK
;
A
#
# COMPACT_ATOMS: atom_id res chain seq x y z
N GLU A 1 20.36 16.91 7.37
CA GLU A 1 19.44 17.51 6.40
C GLU A 1 18.10 17.89 7.05
N GLN A 2 17.38 17.01 7.74
CA GLN A 2 16.10 17.27 8.42
C GLN A 2 16.12 18.51 9.34
N LYS A 3 17.13 18.64 10.22
CA LYS A 3 17.25 19.80 11.16
C LYS A 3 17.28 21.13 10.41
N LYS A 4 18.05 21.21 9.32
CA LYS A 4 18.13 22.44 8.49
C LYS A 4 16.79 22.77 7.82
N THR A 5 16.05 21.74 7.38
CA THR A 5 14.72 21.92 6.78
C THR A 5 13.72 22.43 7.81
N ILE A 6 13.70 21.89 9.02
CA ILE A 6 12.83 22.33 10.12
C ILE A 6 13.15 23.80 10.52
N GLU A 7 14.42 24.18 10.57
CA GLU A 7 14.81 25.56 10.85
C GLU A 7 14.35 26.54 9.75
N LYS A 8 14.47 26.15 8.49
CA LYS A 8 13.96 26.96 7.37
C LYS A 8 12.45 27.09 7.40
N LEU A 9 11.73 26.00 7.76
CA LEU A 9 10.29 26.00 7.94
C LEU A 9 9.87 27.01 9.02
N LYS A 10 10.52 26.97 10.19
CA LYS A 10 10.29 27.92 11.29
C LYS A 10 10.52 29.36 10.88
N LYS A 11 11.47 29.64 9.98
CA LYS A 11 11.75 30.96 9.43
C LYS A 11 10.80 31.39 8.31
N GLY A 12 9.91 30.52 7.84
CA GLY A 12 9.01 30.78 6.72
C GLY A 12 9.72 30.84 5.35
N GLN A 13 10.83 30.12 5.23
CA GLN A 13 11.61 30.03 3.99
C GLN A 13 11.24 28.81 3.14
N VAL A 14 10.23 28.03 3.57
CA VAL A 14 9.73 26.84 2.89
C VAL A 14 8.26 27.08 2.59
N GLY A 15 7.89 27.09 1.32
CA GLY A 15 6.50 27.26 0.87
C GLY A 15 5.69 25.96 0.91
N ILE A 16 6.32 24.83 0.62
CA ILE A 16 5.68 23.49 0.64
C ILE A 16 6.64 22.52 1.32
N ILE A 17 6.11 21.74 2.24
CA ILE A 17 6.85 20.63 2.87
C ILE A 17 6.05 19.33 2.74
N VAL A 18 6.73 18.25 2.36
CA VAL A 18 6.16 16.91 2.27
C VAL A 18 6.95 16.00 3.21
N GLY A 19 6.26 15.19 3.98
CA GLY A 19 6.90 14.26 4.90
C GLY A 19 5.91 13.30 5.56
N THR A 20 6.41 12.50 6.47
CA THR A 20 5.62 11.53 7.24
C THR A 20 5.03 12.17 8.50
N HIS A 21 4.48 11.35 9.40
CA HIS A 21 4.03 11.78 10.74
C HIS A 21 5.08 12.60 11.52
N ARG A 22 6.35 12.59 11.10
CA ARG A 22 7.41 13.44 11.66
C ARG A 22 7.06 14.93 11.61
N LEU A 23 6.31 15.35 10.60
CA LEU A 23 5.84 16.74 10.46
C LEU A 23 4.84 17.16 11.56
N LEU A 24 4.22 16.21 12.24
CA LEU A 24 3.31 16.44 13.35
C LEU A 24 4.01 16.43 14.73
N SER A 25 5.33 16.36 14.77
CA SER A 25 6.08 16.34 16.02
C SER A 25 6.14 17.73 16.63
N LYS A 26 6.13 17.83 17.96
CA LYS A 26 6.07 19.09 18.73
C LYS A 26 7.22 20.08 18.46
N ASP A 27 8.35 19.59 17.96
CA ASP A 27 9.52 20.41 17.62
C ASP A 27 9.44 21.02 16.21
N VAL A 28 8.43 20.63 15.42
CA VAL A 28 8.18 21.21 14.09
C VAL A 28 7.24 22.40 14.25
N VAL A 29 7.77 23.59 14.02
CA VAL A 29 7.04 24.84 14.14
C VAL A 29 6.82 25.45 12.76
N TYR A 30 5.57 25.67 12.42
CA TYR A 30 5.17 26.36 11.19
C TYR A 30 5.02 27.86 11.47
N LYS A 31 5.62 28.71 10.65
CA LYS A 31 5.51 30.14 10.80
C LYS A 31 4.11 30.64 10.41
N ASP A 32 3.62 30.17 9.29
CA ASP A 32 2.32 30.52 8.72
C ASP A 32 1.83 29.38 7.84
N LEU A 33 1.04 28.49 8.43
CA LEU A 33 0.49 27.31 7.76
C LEU A 33 -0.93 27.63 7.28
N GLY A 34 -1.14 27.65 5.96
CA GLY A 34 -2.45 27.91 5.36
C GLY A 34 -3.22 26.65 5.00
N LEU A 35 -2.52 25.58 4.58
CA LEU A 35 -3.16 24.33 4.17
C LEU A 35 -2.41 23.13 4.71
N LEU A 36 -3.15 22.19 5.30
CA LEU A 36 -2.67 20.88 5.73
C LEU A 36 -3.34 19.80 4.90
N ILE A 37 -2.53 19.01 4.17
CA ILE A 37 -3.02 17.86 3.41
C ILE A 37 -2.61 16.58 4.14
N ILE A 38 -3.57 15.70 4.40
CA ILE A 38 -3.38 14.43 5.12
C ILE A 38 -3.83 13.29 4.22
N ASP A 39 -2.90 12.41 3.88
CA ASP A 39 -3.21 11.16 3.19
C ASP A 39 -3.30 10.01 4.20
N GLU A 40 -4.29 9.12 4.02
CA GLU A 40 -4.50 7.93 4.84
C GLU A 40 -4.63 8.25 6.35
N GLU A 41 -5.48 9.21 6.74
CA GLU A 41 -5.71 9.65 8.13
C GLU A 41 -5.92 8.49 9.11
N GLN A 42 -6.48 7.38 8.67
CA GLN A 42 -6.73 6.19 9.48
C GLN A 42 -5.45 5.55 10.06
N ARG A 43 -4.31 5.80 9.43
CA ARG A 43 -3.00 5.27 9.88
C ARG A 43 -2.39 6.04 11.04
N PHE A 44 -2.91 7.22 11.36
CA PHE A 44 -2.41 8.03 12.47
C PHE A 44 -2.98 7.54 13.80
N GLY A 45 -2.09 7.47 14.80
CA GLY A 45 -2.47 7.19 16.19
C GLY A 45 -3.27 8.35 16.82
N VAL A 46 -3.88 8.08 17.96
CA VAL A 46 -4.76 9.03 18.66
C VAL A 46 -4.07 10.37 18.92
N ALA A 47 -2.84 10.37 19.42
CA ALA A 47 -2.09 11.59 19.72
C ALA A 47 -1.87 12.48 18.49
N HIS A 48 -1.56 11.87 17.33
CA HIS A 48 -1.40 12.61 16.08
C HIS A 48 -2.74 13.20 15.60
N LYS A 49 -3.84 12.45 15.75
CA LYS A 49 -5.18 12.92 15.38
C LYS A 49 -5.63 14.10 16.24
N GLU A 50 -5.30 14.10 17.52
CA GLU A 50 -5.57 15.24 18.41
C GLU A 50 -4.77 16.46 18.00
N HIS A 51 -3.48 16.30 17.70
CA HIS A 51 -2.65 17.42 17.24
C HIS A 51 -3.12 17.98 15.89
N ILE A 52 -3.49 17.12 14.94
CA ILE A 52 -4.12 17.54 13.68
C ILE A 52 -5.38 18.35 13.95
N LYS A 53 -6.22 17.91 14.90
CA LYS A 53 -7.43 18.63 15.27
C LYS A 53 -7.16 20.00 15.90
N GLU A 54 -6.09 20.13 16.65
CA GLU A 54 -5.64 21.44 17.19
C GLU A 54 -5.19 22.37 16.06
N MET A 55 -4.37 21.86 15.13
CA MET A 55 -3.90 22.62 13.96
C MET A 55 -5.08 23.06 13.07
N SER A 56 -6.08 22.21 12.88
CA SER A 56 -7.24 22.47 12.00
C SER A 56 -8.15 23.61 12.45
N ARG A 57 -7.94 24.18 13.63
CA ARG A 57 -8.72 25.33 14.10
C ARG A 57 -8.39 26.64 13.37
N ALA A 58 -7.19 26.73 12.78
CA ALA A 58 -6.68 27.95 12.14
C ALA A 58 -6.15 27.70 10.73
N VAL A 59 -6.33 26.50 10.19
CA VAL A 59 -5.73 26.05 8.93
C VAL A 59 -6.78 25.24 8.15
N ASP A 60 -6.85 25.44 6.84
CA ASP A 60 -7.64 24.58 5.98
C ASP A 60 -7.05 23.16 5.96
N VAL A 61 -7.92 22.15 6.05
CA VAL A 61 -7.49 20.75 6.10
C VAL A 61 -8.16 19.95 5.01
N LEU A 62 -7.35 19.36 4.13
CA LEU A 62 -7.78 18.38 3.13
C LEU A 62 -7.34 16.98 3.58
N THR A 63 -8.29 16.10 3.80
CA THR A 63 -8.03 14.70 4.14
C THR A 63 -8.36 13.80 2.95
N LEU A 64 -7.42 12.94 2.58
CA LEU A 64 -7.58 11.95 1.52
C LEU A 64 -7.69 10.56 2.14
N SER A 65 -8.57 9.72 1.60
CA SER A 65 -8.67 8.30 2.00
C SER A 65 -9.17 7.45 0.85
N ALA A 66 -8.54 6.29 0.66
CA ALA A 66 -9.00 5.30 -0.30
C ALA A 66 -10.16 4.44 0.23
N THR A 67 -10.40 4.46 1.55
CA THR A 67 -11.47 3.68 2.19
C THR A 67 -12.34 4.59 3.04
N PRO A 68 -13.68 4.49 2.94
CA PRO A 68 -14.57 5.27 3.76
C PRO A 68 -14.35 4.92 5.24
N ILE A 69 -13.94 5.93 6.03
CA ILE A 69 -13.81 5.79 7.47
C ILE A 69 -15.19 6.09 8.08
N PRO A 70 -15.82 5.16 8.82
CA PRO A 70 -17.18 5.36 9.33
C PRO A 70 -17.35 6.67 10.12
N ARG A 71 -16.34 7.06 10.89
CA ARG A 71 -16.36 8.32 11.67
C ARG A 71 -16.29 9.56 10.78
N THR A 72 -15.40 9.57 9.78
CA THR A 72 -15.25 10.68 8.84
C THR A 72 -16.48 10.80 7.96
N LEU A 73 -17.04 9.66 7.53
CA LEU A 73 -18.29 9.61 6.78
C LEU A 73 -19.46 10.18 7.61
N ASN A 74 -19.59 9.79 8.89
CA ASN A 74 -20.61 10.33 9.78
C ASN A 74 -20.47 11.84 9.98
N MET A 75 -19.24 12.36 10.08
CA MET A 75 -18.99 13.82 10.19
C MET A 75 -19.37 14.57 8.91
N ALA A 76 -19.16 13.97 7.74
CA ALA A 76 -19.57 14.52 6.47
C ALA A 76 -21.10 14.49 6.33
N LEU A 77 -21.75 13.38 6.63
CA LEU A 77 -23.21 13.23 6.60
C LEU A 77 -23.92 14.17 7.58
N SER A 78 -23.27 14.53 8.70
CA SER A 78 -23.80 15.52 9.67
C SER A 78 -23.51 16.99 9.29
N GLY A 79 -22.92 17.25 8.12
CA GLY A 79 -22.61 18.59 7.65
C GLY A 79 -21.46 19.29 8.39
N ILE A 80 -20.66 18.55 9.17
CA ILE A 80 -19.53 19.09 9.91
C ILE A 80 -18.27 19.22 9.01
N ARG A 81 -18.20 18.43 7.94
CA ARG A 81 -17.14 18.47 6.93
C ARG A 81 -17.72 18.33 5.54
N ASP A 82 -17.21 19.10 4.61
CA ASP A 82 -17.48 18.90 3.20
C ASP A 82 -16.81 17.60 2.73
N MET A 83 -17.49 16.88 1.83
CA MET A 83 -16.99 15.63 1.27
C MET A 83 -17.16 15.63 -0.24
N SER A 84 -16.09 15.27 -0.93
CA SER A 84 -16.11 15.00 -2.36
C SER A 84 -15.71 13.55 -2.62
N THR A 85 -16.43 12.89 -3.51
CA THR A 85 -16.15 11.51 -3.91
C THR A 85 -15.63 11.51 -5.35
N ILE A 86 -14.48 10.86 -5.56
CA ILE A 86 -13.94 10.61 -6.89
C ILE A 86 -14.47 9.25 -7.34
N GLU A 87 -15.44 9.24 -8.24
CA GLU A 87 -16.13 8.02 -8.69
C GLU A 87 -15.50 7.43 -9.94
N GLU A 88 -14.92 8.27 -10.80
CA GLU A 88 -14.34 7.85 -12.05
C GLU A 88 -12.81 7.59 -11.90
N PRO A 89 -12.34 6.41 -12.35
CA PRO A 89 -10.90 6.17 -12.42
C PRO A 89 -10.26 7.03 -13.53
N PRO A 90 -8.93 7.25 -13.50
CA PRO A 90 -8.22 7.86 -14.62
C PRO A 90 -8.51 7.12 -15.93
N GLN A 91 -8.65 7.86 -17.05
CA GLN A 91 -9.09 7.33 -18.35
C GLN A 91 -8.25 6.14 -18.87
N ASP A 92 -6.98 6.08 -18.53
CA ASP A 92 -6.06 5.01 -19.00
C ASP A 92 -5.95 3.82 -18.02
N ARG A 93 -6.74 3.80 -16.95
CA ARG A 93 -6.65 2.73 -15.95
C ARG A 93 -7.56 1.56 -16.32
N ILE A 94 -6.95 0.42 -16.65
CA ILE A 94 -7.67 -0.84 -16.86
C ILE A 94 -8.03 -1.44 -15.50
N PRO A 95 -9.29 -1.86 -15.28
CA PRO A 95 -9.69 -2.52 -14.04
C PRO A 95 -8.85 -3.78 -13.75
N VAL A 96 -8.47 -3.96 -12.50
CA VAL A 96 -7.72 -5.15 -12.06
C VAL A 96 -8.66 -6.36 -12.06
N GLN A 97 -8.33 -7.37 -12.84
CA GLN A 97 -9.06 -8.62 -12.86
C GLN A 97 -8.80 -9.39 -11.57
N THR A 98 -9.85 -9.65 -10.80
CA THR A 98 -9.73 -10.29 -9.49
C THR A 98 -10.24 -11.72 -9.55
N PHE A 99 -9.43 -12.66 -9.07
CA PHE A 99 -9.75 -14.07 -8.95
C PHE A 99 -9.75 -14.46 -7.47
N VAL A 100 -10.82 -15.10 -7.01
CA VAL A 100 -10.90 -15.70 -5.69
C VAL A 100 -10.89 -17.22 -5.88
N MET A 101 -9.91 -17.93 -5.29
CA MET A 101 -9.71 -19.33 -5.58
C MET A 101 -8.98 -20.07 -4.46
N GLU A 102 -9.12 -21.40 -4.43
CA GLU A 102 -8.23 -22.24 -3.61
C GLU A 102 -6.77 -22.06 -4.03
N HIS A 103 -5.87 -22.09 -3.06
CA HIS A 103 -4.45 -21.98 -3.31
C HIS A 103 -3.93 -23.17 -4.12
N ASP A 104 -3.56 -22.92 -5.38
CA ASP A 104 -2.99 -23.91 -6.29
C ASP A 104 -1.68 -23.36 -6.89
N TRP A 105 -0.59 -24.04 -6.53
CA TRP A 105 0.76 -23.65 -6.99
C TRP A 105 0.91 -23.67 -8.51
N ASN A 106 0.24 -24.60 -9.21
CA ASN A 106 0.36 -24.69 -10.67
C ASN A 106 -0.25 -23.45 -11.33
N VAL A 107 -1.47 -23.11 -10.92
CA VAL A 107 -2.18 -21.92 -11.43
C VAL A 107 -1.40 -20.64 -11.10
N LEU A 108 -0.89 -20.51 -9.87
CA LEU A 108 -0.15 -19.32 -9.44
C LEU A 108 1.20 -19.21 -10.15
N CYS A 109 1.92 -20.32 -10.36
CA CYS A 109 3.16 -20.31 -11.13
C CYS A 109 2.93 -19.93 -12.58
N ASP A 110 1.85 -20.42 -13.19
CA ASP A 110 1.51 -20.02 -14.56
C ASP A 110 1.14 -18.54 -14.66
N ALA A 111 0.45 -18.00 -13.67
CA ALA A 111 0.16 -16.56 -13.58
C ALA A 111 1.44 -15.75 -13.47
N MET A 112 2.34 -16.13 -12.57
CA MET A 112 3.65 -15.46 -12.41
C MET A 112 4.48 -15.56 -13.69
N ARG A 113 4.58 -16.75 -14.30
CA ARG A 113 5.33 -16.97 -15.54
C ARG A 113 4.83 -16.08 -16.68
N ARG A 114 3.51 -15.98 -16.87
CA ARG A 114 2.90 -15.08 -17.87
C ARG A 114 3.25 -13.62 -17.63
N GLU A 115 3.27 -13.20 -16.36
CA GLU A 115 3.67 -11.83 -16.01
C GLU A 115 5.12 -11.57 -16.36
N LEU A 116 6.03 -12.47 -15.96
CA LEU A 116 7.46 -12.34 -16.26
C LEU A 116 7.77 -12.37 -17.77
N GLN A 117 7.08 -13.23 -18.53
CA GLN A 117 7.23 -13.31 -19.99
C GLN A 117 6.90 -12.01 -20.73
N ARG A 118 5.96 -11.22 -20.20
CA ARG A 118 5.63 -9.90 -20.77
C ARG A 118 6.46 -8.76 -20.18
N GLY A 119 7.49 -9.08 -19.38
CA GLY A 119 8.40 -8.11 -18.76
C GLY A 119 7.76 -7.35 -17.58
N GLY A 120 6.69 -7.88 -16.99
CA GLY A 120 6.09 -7.32 -15.77
C GLY A 120 6.69 -7.91 -14.51
N GLN A 121 6.21 -7.42 -13.37
CA GLN A 121 6.65 -7.83 -12.04
C GLN A 121 5.46 -8.32 -11.20
N VAL A 122 5.77 -9.06 -10.14
CA VAL A 122 4.78 -9.72 -9.28
C VAL A 122 4.98 -9.34 -7.82
N TYR A 123 3.88 -9.00 -7.13
CA TYR A 123 3.80 -9.04 -5.67
C TYR A 123 3.19 -10.36 -5.23
N TYR A 124 3.90 -11.05 -4.34
CA TYR A 124 3.41 -12.26 -3.68
C TYR A 124 3.31 -12.01 -2.17
N LEU A 125 2.10 -11.82 -1.68
CA LEU A 125 1.84 -11.52 -0.27
C LEU A 125 1.78 -12.81 0.55
N HIS A 126 2.68 -12.91 1.51
CA HIS A 126 2.81 -14.02 2.46
C HIS A 126 2.93 -13.49 3.89
N ASN A 127 1.89 -13.64 4.69
CA ASN A 127 1.79 -12.97 6.00
C ASN A 127 2.51 -13.67 7.17
N ARG A 128 3.43 -14.60 6.89
CA ARG A 128 4.17 -15.32 7.93
C ARG A 128 5.66 -15.15 7.73
N ILE A 129 6.26 -14.33 8.56
CA ILE A 129 7.70 -14.02 8.47
C ILE A 129 8.55 -15.27 8.65
N GLU A 130 8.14 -16.21 9.55
CA GLU A 130 8.92 -17.41 9.89
C GLU A 130 9.23 -18.32 8.70
N ASN A 131 8.40 -18.27 7.65
CA ASN A 131 8.57 -19.13 6.49
C ASN A 131 8.54 -18.37 5.15
N ILE A 132 8.68 -17.06 5.17
CA ILE A 132 8.66 -16.21 3.97
C ILE A 132 9.82 -16.55 3.03
N GLU A 133 11.01 -16.76 3.57
CA GLU A 133 12.20 -17.16 2.82
C GLU A 133 12.02 -18.54 2.14
N ARG A 134 11.37 -19.46 2.83
CA ARG A 134 11.05 -20.77 2.26
C ARG A 134 10.07 -20.66 1.09
N THR A 135 9.10 -19.75 1.20
CA THR A 135 8.15 -19.47 0.12
C THR A 135 8.87 -18.84 -1.08
N ALA A 136 9.73 -17.86 -0.84
CA ALA A 136 10.54 -17.23 -1.89
C ALA A 136 11.44 -18.25 -2.61
N LEU A 137 12.13 -19.10 -1.86
CA LEU A 137 12.97 -20.18 -2.42
C LEU A 137 12.14 -21.18 -3.25
N ARG A 138 10.94 -21.51 -2.79
CA ARG A 138 10.02 -22.38 -3.54
C ARG A 138 9.63 -21.75 -4.87
N ILE A 139 9.24 -20.46 -4.87
CA ILE A 139 8.87 -19.72 -6.09
C ILE A 139 10.06 -19.66 -7.04
N SER A 140 11.25 -19.32 -6.57
CA SER A 140 12.47 -19.29 -7.38
C SER A 140 12.77 -20.64 -8.05
N LYS A 141 12.58 -21.74 -7.33
CA LYS A 141 12.76 -23.11 -7.91
C LYS A 141 11.71 -23.49 -8.93
N MET A 142 10.46 -23.02 -8.76
CA MET A 142 9.36 -23.32 -9.70
C MET A 142 9.40 -22.46 -10.95
N LEU A 143 10.03 -21.29 -10.86
CA LEU A 143 10.18 -20.32 -11.94
C LEU A 143 11.68 -20.16 -12.27
N ASP A 144 12.25 -21.18 -12.84
CA ASP A 144 13.67 -21.30 -13.14
C ASP A 144 14.25 -19.99 -13.72
N GLY A 145 15.26 -19.43 -13.05
CA GLY A 145 15.90 -18.18 -13.42
C GLY A 145 15.18 -16.89 -12.97
N ALA A 146 14.03 -16.94 -12.31
CA ALA A 146 13.39 -15.73 -11.80
C ALA A 146 14.13 -15.15 -10.59
N VAL A 147 14.32 -13.83 -10.60
CA VAL A 147 14.91 -13.08 -9.47
C VAL A 147 13.81 -12.80 -8.45
N VAL A 148 13.91 -13.44 -7.28
CA VAL A 148 12.94 -13.35 -6.20
C VAL A 148 13.60 -12.73 -4.98
N ASP A 149 13.05 -11.63 -4.48
CA ASP A 149 13.47 -10.99 -3.25
C ASP A 149 12.37 -11.07 -2.18
N VAL A 150 12.75 -10.81 -0.94
CA VAL A 150 11.85 -10.83 0.22
C VAL A 150 11.82 -9.47 0.90
N ALA A 151 10.63 -9.04 1.35
CA ALA A 151 10.46 -7.82 2.15
C ALA A 151 9.46 -8.03 3.30
N HIS A 152 9.85 -7.70 4.52
CA HIS A 152 8.97 -7.79 5.70
C HIS A 152 9.32 -6.76 6.78
N GLY A 153 8.40 -6.52 7.70
CA GLY A 153 8.50 -5.46 8.70
C GLY A 153 9.60 -5.63 9.77
N GLN A 154 10.31 -6.76 9.82
CA GLN A 154 11.45 -6.96 10.72
C GLN A 154 12.81 -6.63 10.07
N MET A 155 12.81 -6.32 8.78
CA MET A 155 14.02 -5.84 8.09
C MET A 155 14.37 -4.43 8.57
N ASN A 156 15.66 -4.12 8.61
CA ASN A 156 16.09 -2.74 8.85
C ASN A 156 15.82 -1.84 7.63
N GLU A 157 15.88 -0.52 7.83
CA GLU A 157 15.57 0.46 6.78
C GLU A 157 16.49 0.32 5.55
N GLU A 158 17.76 0.01 5.74
CA GLU A 158 18.75 -0.13 4.67
C GLU A 158 18.45 -1.36 3.80
N GLN A 159 18.19 -2.51 4.42
CA GLN A 159 17.79 -3.73 3.72
C GLN A 159 16.51 -3.53 2.92
N LEU A 160 15.52 -2.93 3.55
CA LEU A 160 14.24 -2.67 2.89
C LEU A 160 14.41 -1.70 1.71
N SER A 161 15.18 -0.63 1.90
CA SER A 161 15.47 0.35 0.84
C SER A 161 16.15 -0.32 -0.37
N THR A 162 17.14 -1.19 -0.11
CA THR A 162 17.85 -1.92 -1.16
C THR A 162 16.92 -2.83 -1.96
N VAL A 163 16.07 -3.61 -1.27
CA VAL A 163 15.10 -4.49 -1.95
C VAL A 163 14.11 -3.68 -2.79
N MET A 164 13.62 -2.56 -2.25
CA MET A 164 12.68 -1.71 -2.95
C MET A 164 13.32 -1.02 -4.16
N GLU A 165 14.57 -0.59 -4.06
CA GLU A 165 15.33 -0.03 -5.18
C GLU A 165 15.49 -1.05 -6.31
N ARG A 166 15.86 -2.29 -5.99
CA ARG A 166 15.95 -3.38 -6.97
C ARG A 166 14.59 -3.71 -7.61
N MET A 167 13.51 -3.56 -6.86
CA MET A 167 12.16 -3.73 -7.38
C MET A 167 11.79 -2.59 -8.35
N VAL A 168 12.15 -1.33 -8.03
CA VAL A 168 11.91 -0.15 -8.88
C VAL A 168 12.75 -0.22 -10.16
N THR A 169 14.01 -0.65 -10.08
CA THR A 169 14.91 -0.79 -11.24
C THR A 169 14.57 -1.99 -12.14
N GLY A 170 13.70 -2.89 -11.66
CA GLY A 170 13.29 -4.09 -12.40
C GLY A 170 14.28 -5.26 -12.28
N GLU A 171 15.29 -5.15 -11.43
CA GLU A 171 16.19 -6.27 -11.11
C GLU A 171 15.43 -7.39 -10.40
N THR A 172 14.58 -7.04 -9.43
CA THR A 172 13.68 -7.99 -8.78
C THR A 172 12.42 -8.16 -9.60
N GLN A 173 12.13 -9.39 -9.97
CA GLN A 173 10.97 -9.75 -10.78
C GLN A 173 9.75 -10.13 -9.92
N ILE A 174 10.00 -10.80 -8.80
CA ILE A 174 8.97 -11.22 -7.84
C ILE A 174 9.37 -10.77 -6.46
N LEU A 175 8.51 -10.01 -5.79
CA LEU A 175 8.68 -9.64 -4.40
C LEU A 175 7.74 -10.45 -3.52
N VAL A 176 8.30 -11.34 -2.71
CA VAL A 176 7.57 -12.05 -1.65
C VAL A 176 7.59 -11.17 -0.41
N CYS A 177 6.42 -10.73 0.05
CA CYS A 177 6.37 -9.73 1.11
C CYS A 177 5.19 -9.93 2.06
N THR A 178 5.29 -9.31 3.23
CA THR A 178 4.15 -9.12 4.13
C THR A 178 3.33 -7.90 3.68
N THR A 179 2.38 -7.45 4.50
CA THR A 179 1.55 -6.26 4.22
C THR A 179 2.33 -4.95 4.09
N ILE A 180 3.66 -4.99 4.11
CA ILE A 180 4.53 -3.81 3.97
C ILE A 180 4.26 -3.02 2.67
N ILE A 181 3.78 -3.68 1.61
CA ILE A 181 3.42 -3.01 0.35
C ILE A 181 2.19 -2.10 0.47
N GLU A 182 1.45 -2.15 1.58
CA GLU A 182 0.38 -1.18 1.87
C GLU A 182 0.92 0.25 2.03
N THR A 183 2.21 0.41 2.29
CA THR A 183 2.84 1.69 2.66
C THR A 183 3.17 2.63 1.51
N GLY A 184 2.37 2.65 0.44
CA GLY A 184 2.42 3.75 -0.54
C GLY A 184 3.51 3.65 -1.62
N ILE A 185 4.23 2.55 -1.72
CA ILE A 185 5.23 2.36 -2.77
C ILE A 185 4.53 2.18 -4.11
N ASP A 186 4.91 2.97 -5.08
CA ASP A 186 4.38 2.94 -6.44
C ASP A 186 5.38 2.30 -7.40
N ILE A 187 5.08 1.09 -7.86
CA ILE A 187 5.87 0.40 -8.88
C ILE A 187 4.94 0.06 -10.05
N PRO A 188 4.93 0.91 -11.09
CA PRO A 188 3.96 0.79 -12.20
C PRO A 188 4.05 -0.53 -12.98
N ASN A 189 5.21 -1.21 -12.93
CA ASN A 189 5.42 -2.46 -13.66
C ASN A 189 4.89 -3.70 -12.94
N VAL A 190 4.42 -3.56 -11.69
CA VAL A 190 3.77 -4.66 -10.97
C VAL A 190 2.31 -4.77 -11.39
N ASN A 191 2.00 -5.80 -12.17
CA ASN A 191 0.65 -6.02 -12.69
C ASN A 191 0.01 -7.34 -12.21
N THR A 192 0.75 -8.14 -11.46
CA THR A 192 0.19 -9.35 -10.84
C THR A 192 0.39 -9.30 -9.32
N LEU A 193 -0.70 -9.49 -8.60
CA LEU A 193 -0.74 -9.59 -7.15
C LEU A 193 -1.29 -10.96 -6.76
N ILE A 194 -0.58 -11.67 -5.88
CA ILE A 194 -1.04 -12.91 -5.28
C ILE A 194 -1.10 -12.71 -3.77
N ILE A 195 -2.22 -13.07 -3.15
CA ILE A 195 -2.40 -12.97 -1.69
C ILE A 195 -2.73 -14.36 -1.14
N GLU A 196 -1.85 -14.88 -0.30
CA GLU A 196 -2.12 -16.11 0.46
C GLU A 196 -3.01 -15.84 1.68
N ASP A 197 -3.83 -16.83 2.06
CA ASP A 197 -4.72 -16.76 3.22
C ASP A 197 -5.57 -15.45 3.21
N ALA A 198 -6.06 -15.03 2.03
CA ALA A 198 -6.83 -13.79 1.84
C ALA A 198 -8.13 -13.75 2.67
N ASP A 199 -8.69 -14.92 2.98
CA ASP A 199 -9.84 -15.12 3.87
C ASP A 199 -9.62 -14.63 5.31
N ARG A 200 -8.37 -14.33 5.68
CA ARG A 200 -8.00 -13.78 7.00
C ARG A 200 -7.84 -12.26 7.01
N MET A 201 -8.02 -11.63 5.86
CA MET A 201 -7.85 -10.19 5.70
C MET A 201 -9.20 -9.48 5.63
N GLY A 202 -9.24 -8.26 6.14
CA GLY A 202 -10.43 -7.41 5.99
C GLY A 202 -10.61 -6.95 4.54
N LEU A 203 -11.86 -6.80 4.09
CA LEU A 203 -12.19 -6.38 2.73
C LEU A 203 -11.53 -5.05 2.36
N ALA A 204 -11.52 -4.07 3.27
CA ALA A 204 -10.85 -2.78 3.05
C ALA A 204 -9.36 -2.95 2.77
N GLN A 205 -8.69 -3.86 3.48
CA GLN A 205 -7.28 -4.18 3.29
C GLN A 205 -7.03 -4.84 1.93
N LEU A 206 -7.87 -5.81 1.55
CA LEU A 206 -7.80 -6.45 0.24
C LEU A 206 -7.98 -5.44 -0.90
N HIS A 207 -8.90 -4.49 -0.75
CA HIS A 207 -9.08 -3.40 -1.71
C HIS A 207 -7.85 -2.50 -1.81
N GLN A 208 -7.23 -2.14 -0.70
CA GLN A 208 -5.99 -1.35 -0.68
C GLN A 208 -4.84 -2.09 -1.36
N LEU A 209 -4.65 -3.37 -1.05
CA LEU A 209 -3.62 -4.21 -1.66
C LEU A 209 -3.86 -4.38 -3.17
N ARG A 210 -5.09 -4.65 -3.59
CA ARG A 210 -5.47 -4.72 -5.01
C ARG A 210 -5.14 -3.41 -5.72
N GLY A 211 -5.32 -2.27 -5.07
CA GLY A 211 -4.98 -0.95 -5.59
C GLY A 211 -3.47 -0.70 -5.78
N ARG A 212 -2.61 -1.62 -5.33
CA ARG A 212 -1.14 -1.54 -5.52
C ARG A 212 -0.68 -2.04 -6.89
N VAL A 213 -1.54 -2.72 -7.64
CA VAL A 213 -1.27 -3.19 -9.00
C VAL A 213 -2.19 -2.52 -10.01
N GLY A 214 -1.83 -2.61 -11.30
CA GLY A 214 -2.60 -2.00 -12.38
C GLY A 214 -2.50 -0.48 -12.39
N ARG A 215 -1.31 0.05 -12.15
CA ARG A 215 -1.01 1.48 -12.21
C ARG A 215 -0.39 1.90 -13.54
N SER A 216 -0.44 1.01 -14.51
CA SER A 216 0.00 1.22 -15.89
C SER A 216 -1.15 0.93 -16.85
N ASN A 217 -0.93 1.16 -18.13
CA ASN A 217 -1.84 0.81 -19.23
C ASN A 217 -1.88 -0.71 -19.54
N ARG A 218 -1.28 -1.55 -18.70
CA ARG A 218 -1.26 -3.00 -18.85
C ARG A 218 -2.37 -3.64 -18.02
N ARG A 219 -2.92 -4.74 -18.51
CA ARG A 219 -3.88 -5.54 -17.74
C ARG A 219 -3.22 -6.08 -16.48
N ALA A 220 -3.88 -5.88 -15.35
CA ALA A 220 -3.43 -6.39 -14.07
C ALA A 220 -4.39 -7.45 -13.52
N SER A 221 -3.84 -8.36 -12.72
CA SER A 221 -4.57 -9.46 -12.09
C SER A 221 -4.25 -9.54 -10.61
N ALA A 222 -5.27 -9.81 -9.80
CA ALA A 222 -5.15 -10.08 -8.38
C ALA A 222 -5.73 -11.46 -8.06
N TYR A 223 -4.92 -12.33 -7.48
CA TYR A 223 -5.30 -13.67 -7.04
C TYR A 223 -5.43 -13.68 -5.52
N LEU A 224 -6.66 -13.72 -5.03
CA LEU A 224 -6.99 -13.83 -3.62
C LEU A 224 -7.17 -15.31 -3.30
N THR A 225 -6.20 -15.90 -2.59
CA THR A 225 -6.21 -17.34 -2.38
C THR A 225 -6.51 -17.72 -0.93
N PHE A 226 -7.23 -18.81 -0.76
CA PHE A 226 -7.54 -19.42 0.52
C PHE A 226 -7.12 -20.90 0.53
N ARG A 227 -6.96 -21.49 1.71
CA ARG A 227 -6.48 -22.86 1.84
C ARG A 227 -7.53 -23.84 1.37
N ARG A 228 -7.06 -24.86 0.64
CA ARG A 228 -7.91 -25.97 0.20
C ARG A 228 -8.57 -26.67 1.37
N GLY A 229 -9.87 -26.99 1.21
CA GLY A 229 -10.67 -27.71 2.20
C GLY A 229 -10.99 -26.90 3.47
N ARG A 230 -10.80 -25.57 3.46
CA ARG A 230 -11.22 -24.70 4.54
C ARG A 230 -12.61 -24.18 4.27
N GLU A 231 -13.51 -24.33 5.25
CA GLU A 231 -14.79 -23.62 5.24
C GLU A 231 -14.53 -22.12 5.38
N LEU A 232 -15.01 -21.34 4.45
CA LEU A 232 -14.97 -19.89 4.50
C LEU A 232 -16.02 -19.39 5.51
N SER A 233 -15.73 -18.28 6.17
CA SER A 233 -16.77 -17.63 6.97
C SER A 233 -17.80 -16.98 6.06
N GLU A 234 -19.04 -16.78 6.53
CA GLU A 234 -20.11 -16.11 5.78
C GLU A 234 -19.69 -14.72 5.23
N ILE A 235 -18.74 -14.05 5.90
CA ILE A 235 -18.18 -12.77 5.48
C ILE A 235 -17.18 -12.95 4.34
N ALA A 236 -16.44 -14.05 4.33
CA ALA A 236 -15.45 -14.34 3.30
C ALA A 236 -16.06 -14.93 2.02
N GLU A 237 -17.27 -15.47 2.10
CA GLU A 237 -18.06 -15.94 0.94
C GLU A 237 -18.75 -14.81 0.17
N LYS A 238 -19.02 -13.68 0.83
CA LYS A 238 -19.63 -12.47 0.23
C LYS A 238 -18.60 -11.56 -0.41
#